data_9ad9af551c38bf064303be9dab142111
#
_entry.id   9ad9af551c38bf064303be9dab142111
#
_cell.length_a   1.000
_cell.length_b   1.000
_cell.length_c   1.000
_cell.angle_alpha   90.00
_cell.angle_beta   90.00
_cell.angle_gamma   90.00
#
_symmetry.space_group_name_H-M   'P 1'
#
loop_
_entity.id
_entity.type
_entity.pdbx_description
1 polymer ?
#
loop_
_entity_poly.entity_id
_entity_poly.type
_entity_poly.pdbx_seq_one_letter_code
_entity_poly.pdbx_strand_id
1 'polypeptide(L)'
;AIAHVLYGGNTLLAHEVGAGKTFEMVASAMESKRLGLCQKSIFVVPNHLTEQWASEFLRLYPSANILVTTKKDFETHNRKKFCARIATGDYDAVIIGHSQFERIPISPERQERLLHQQIEEITDGIQDTKLAGGNSFTIKSLERTKKGLEARLKKLQASDRKDDVIYFEQLGVDRMFVDESDNYKNLFLYTKMRNVAGLSTTDAQKSSDMFSKCRYMDELTGGR
;
A
#
# COMPACT_ATOMS: atom_id res chain seq x y z
N ALA A 1 6.20 20.69 -4.82
CA ALA A 1 5.54 19.44 -4.46
C ALA A 1 4.34 19.16 -5.36
N ILE A 2 3.26 19.97 -5.35
CA ILE A 2 2.00 19.67 -6.05
C ILE A 2 2.22 19.38 -7.54
N ALA A 3 2.90 20.26 -8.28
CA ALA A 3 3.18 20.03 -9.71
C ALA A 3 3.97 18.74 -9.94
N HIS A 4 4.91 18.40 -9.05
CA HIS A 4 5.67 17.15 -9.14
C HIS A 4 4.78 15.92 -8.95
N VAL A 5 3.84 15.96 -8.00
CA VAL A 5 2.84 14.88 -7.81
C VAL A 5 1.92 14.73 -9.02
N LEU A 6 1.54 15.85 -9.67
CA LEU A 6 0.62 15.82 -10.81
C LEU A 6 1.27 15.28 -12.09
N TYR A 7 2.54 15.57 -12.32
CA TYR A 7 3.23 15.27 -13.57
C TYR A 7 4.37 14.25 -13.45
N GLY A 8 4.83 13.97 -12.23
CA GLY A 8 6.02 13.15 -11.97
C GLY A 8 5.74 11.67 -11.68
N GLY A 9 4.49 11.24 -11.61
CA GLY A 9 4.14 9.88 -11.22
C GLY A 9 4.30 9.64 -9.71
N ASN A 10 4.72 8.43 -9.31
CA ASN A 10 4.95 8.09 -7.91
C ASN A 10 5.97 9.02 -7.26
N THR A 11 5.59 9.68 -6.18
CA THR A 11 6.36 10.78 -5.58
C THR A 11 6.61 10.53 -4.10
N LEU A 12 7.86 10.73 -3.66
CA LEU A 12 8.24 10.80 -2.25
C LEU A 12 8.41 12.26 -1.82
N LEU A 13 7.56 12.71 -0.90
CA LEU A 13 7.67 14.04 -0.27
C LEU A 13 8.57 13.95 0.98
N ALA A 14 9.89 14.00 0.76
CA ALA A 14 10.90 13.91 1.83
C ALA A 14 11.21 15.30 2.46
N HIS A 15 10.18 16.10 2.70
CA HIS A 15 10.30 17.41 3.32
C HIS A 15 10.46 17.30 4.84
N GLU A 16 11.08 18.29 5.45
CA GLU A 16 11.23 18.39 6.92
C GLU A 16 9.88 18.42 7.64
N VAL A 17 9.89 18.08 8.91
CA VAL A 17 8.71 18.20 9.78
C VAL A 17 8.28 19.66 9.84
N GLY A 18 6.96 19.90 9.69
CA GLY A 18 6.41 21.26 9.67
C GLY A 18 6.42 21.95 8.31
N ALA A 19 6.99 21.37 7.26
CA ALA A 19 7.00 21.94 5.90
C ALA A 19 5.63 21.97 5.19
N GLY A 20 4.56 21.48 5.83
CA GLY A 20 3.21 21.53 5.27
C GLY A 20 2.85 20.33 4.39
N LYS A 21 3.53 19.18 4.55
CA LYS A 21 3.26 17.95 3.76
C LYS A 21 1.78 17.57 3.67
N THR A 22 1.04 17.71 4.77
CA THR A 22 -0.41 17.45 4.79
C THR A 22 -1.14 18.32 3.76
N PHE A 23 -0.85 19.61 3.72
CA PHE A 23 -1.46 20.53 2.75
C PHE A 23 -1.02 20.24 1.31
N GLU A 24 0.23 19.86 1.10
CA GLU A 24 0.74 19.45 -0.22
C GLU A 24 0.01 18.21 -0.74
N MET A 25 -0.19 17.20 0.12
CA MET A 25 -0.90 15.98 -0.24
C MET A 25 -2.38 16.25 -0.52
N VAL A 26 -3.05 17.02 0.34
CA VAL A 26 -4.46 17.40 0.17
C VAL A 26 -4.66 18.21 -1.10
N ALA A 27 -3.84 19.25 -1.33
CA ALA A 27 -3.93 20.04 -2.54
C ALA A 27 -3.62 19.23 -3.80
N SER A 28 -2.65 18.31 -3.76
CA SER A 28 -2.35 17.41 -4.87
C SER A 28 -3.53 16.49 -5.21
N ALA A 29 -4.24 15.97 -4.22
CA ALA A 29 -5.42 15.15 -4.41
C ALA A 29 -6.56 15.94 -5.08
N MET A 30 -6.87 17.10 -4.55
CA MET A 30 -7.97 17.94 -5.05
C MET A 30 -7.66 18.51 -6.44
N GLU A 31 -6.42 18.91 -6.71
CA GLU A 31 -6.00 19.33 -8.06
C GLU A 31 -6.02 18.15 -9.04
N SER A 32 -5.61 16.95 -8.61
CA SER A 32 -5.75 15.75 -9.45
C SER A 32 -7.20 15.49 -9.83
N LYS A 33 -8.13 15.64 -8.87
CA LYS A 33 -9.57 15.50 -9.14
C LYS A 33 -10.07 16.61 -10.06
N ARG A 34 -9.70 17.86 -9.82
CA ARG A 34 -10.09 19.01 -10.66
C ARG A 34 -9.63 18.85 -12.12
N LEU A 35 -8.47 18.25 -12.32
CA LEU A 35 -7.90 17.96 -13.64
C LEU A 35 -8.44 16.66 -14.28
N GLY A 36 -9.30 15.91 -13.58
CA GLY A 36 -9.83 14.63 -14.07
C GLY A 36 -8.80 13.49 -14.03
N LEU A 37 -7.69 13.64 -13.30
CA LEU A 37 -6.63 12.63 -13.17
C LEU A 37 -6.95 11.59 -12.11
N CYS A 38 -7.89 11.86 -11.21
CA CYS A 38 -8.42 10.89 -10.26
C CYS A 38 -9.88 11.22 -9.91
N GLN A 39 -10.60 10.21 -9.42
CA GLN A 39 -11.98 10.36 -8.97
C GLN A 39 -12.07 10.36 -7.45
N LYS A 40 -11.35 9.43 -6.80
CA LYS A 40 -11.42 9.21 -5.36
C LYS A 40 -10.04 8.92 -4.78
N SER A 41 -9.57 9.78 -3.90
CA SER A 41 -8.29 9.61 -3.22
C SER A 41 -8.45 8.89 -1.88
N ILE A 42 -7.44 8.09 -1.49
CA ILE A 42 -7.34 7.53 -0.13
C ILE A 42 -6.08 8.06 0.56
N PHE A 43 -6.24 8.51 1.81
CA PHE A 43 -5.17 8.99 2.67
C PHE A 43 -4.95 7.99 3.80
N VAL A 44 -3.81 7.34 3.80
CA VAL A 44 -3.39 6.36 4.82
C VAL A 44 -2.49 7.09 5.81
N VAL A 45 -2.98 7.29 7.02
CA VAL A 45 -2.35 8.16 8.02
C VAL A 45 -2.20 7.46 9.36
N PRO A 46 -1.34 7.95 10.28
CA PRO A 46 -1.28 7.42 11.64
C PRO A 46 -2.67 7.43 12.32
N ASN A 47 -3.02 6.35 13.02
CA ASN A 47 -4.37 6.14 13.56
C ASN A 47 -4.87 7.29 14.45
N HIS A 48 -3.98 7.95 15.17
CA HIS A 48 -4.32 9.04 16.08
C HIS A 48 -4.46 10.41 15.40
N LEU A 49 -4.10 10.50 14.11
CA LEU A 49 -4.14 11.74 13.33
C LEU A 49 -5.32 11.82 12.37
N THR A 50 -6.18 10.80 12.29
CA THR A 50 -7.30 10.77 11.31
C THR A 50 -8.23 11.98 11.44
N GLU A 51 -8.58 12.39 12.65
CA GLU A 51 -9.45 13.55 12.89
C GLU A 51 -8.74 14.88 12.58
N GLN A 52 -7.44 14.99 12.92
CA GLN A 52 -6.64 16.15 12.58
C GLN A 52 -6.54 16.30 11.06
N TRP A 53 -6.24 15.23 10.34
CA TRP A 53 -6.20 15.22 8.88
C TRP A 53 -7.52 15.68 8.25
N ALA A 54 -8.65 15.22 8.79
CA ALA A 54 -9.97 15.65 8.36
C ALA A 54 -10.19 17.15 8.57
N SER A 55 -9.80 17.67 9.73
CA SER A 55 -9.90 19.08 10.06
C SER A 55 -9.04 19.95 9.12
N GLU A 56 -7.79 19.54 8.88
CA GLU A 56 -6.89 20.24 7.97
C GLU A 56 -7.36 20.18 6.52
N PHE A 57 -7.91 19.04 6.11
CA PHE A 57 -8.50 18.87 4.78
C PHE A 57 -9.66 19.85 4.55
N LEU A 58 -10.62 19.89 5.48
CA LEU A 58 -11.78 20.79 5.39
C LEU A 58 -11.44 22.26 5.61
N ARG A 59 -10.31 22.56 6.26
CA ARG A 59 -9.79 23.92 6.35
C ARG A 59 -9.35 24.43 4.98
N LEU A 60 -8.75 23.59 4.13
CA LEU A 60 -8.33 23.96 2.78
C LEU A 60 -9.48 23.89 1.79
N TYR A 61 -10.32 22.87 1.89
CA TYR A 61 -11.44 22.60 0.98
C TYR A 61 -12.73 22.38 1.78
N PRO A 62 -13.39 23.47 2.24
CA PRO A 62 -14.55 23.37 3.13
C PRO A 62 -15.77 22.62 2.52
N SER A 63 -15.86 22.59 1.19
CA SER A 63 -16.95 21.91 0.46
C SER A 63 -16.63 20.46 0.08
N ALA A 64 -15.45 19.97 0.43
CA ALA A 64 -15.05 18.60 0.07
C ALA A 64 -15.92 17.57 0.81
N ASN A 65 -16.34 16.54 0.07
CA ASN A 65 -17.04 15.39 0.63
C ASN A 65 -16.03 14.33 1.04
N ILE A 66 -15.68 14.28 2.32
CA ILE A 66 -14.67 13.35 2.85
C ILE A 66 -15.30 12.27 3.75
N LEU A 67 -14.77 11.06 3.68
CA LEU A 67 -15.11 9.97 4.59
C LEU A 67 -13.93 9.72 5.53
N VAL A 68 -14.16 9.82 6.84
CA VAL A 68 -13.14 9.61 7.88
C VAL A 68 -13.44 8.31 8.61
N THR A 69 -12.44 7.45 8.77
CA THR A 69 -12.59 6.20 9.50
C THR A 69 -12.58 6.42 10.99
N THR A 70 -13.46 5.72 11.69
CA THR A 70 -13.47 5.61 13.14
C THR A 70 -13.06 4.21 13.58
N LYS A 71 -12.74 4.04 14.86
CA LYS A 71 -12.43 2.71 15.42
C LYS A 71 -13.59 1.73 15.25
N LYS A 72 -14.83 2.22 15.37
CA LYS A 72 -16.05 1.41 15.25
C LYS A 72 -16.28 0.87 13.84
N ASP A 73 -15.84 1.58 12.81
CA ASP A 73 -16.02 1.17 11.42
C ASP A 73 -15.22 -0.11 11.09
N PHE A 74 -14.14 -0.39 11.83
CA PHE A 74 -13.29 -1.56 11.63
C PHE A 74 -13.48 -2.68 12.65
N GLU A 75 -14.52 -2.62 13.46
CA GLU A 75 -15.02 -3.80 14.17
C GLU A 75 -15.48 -4.85 13.16
N THR A 76 -15.37 -6.13 13.52
CA THR A 76 -15.53 -7.25 12.59
C THR A 76 -16.84 -7.19 11.78
N HIS A 77 -17.94 -6.79 12.43
CA HIS A 77 -19.27 -6.71 11.81
C HIS A 77 -19.51 -5.42 10.99
N ASN A 78 -18.76 -4.35 11.23
CA ASN A 78 -18.92 -3.07 10.56
C ASN A 78 -18.03 -2.89 9.33
N ARG A 79 -16.88 -3.60 9.29
CA ARG A 79 -15.86 -3.44 8.25
C ARG A 79 -16.41 -3.57 6.83
N LYS A 80 -17.20 -4.61 6.58
CA LYS A 80 -17.82 -4.80 5.26
C LYS A 80 -18.70 -3.62 4.87
N LYS A 81 -19.55 -3.17 5.78
CA LYS A 81 -20.43 -2.01 5.57
C LYS A 81 -19.61 -0.74 5.29
N PHE A 82 -18.52 -0.55 6.01
CA PHE A 82 -17.64 0.59 5.79
C PHE A 82 -16.93 0.53 4.43
N CYS A 83 -16.38 -0.62 4.06
CA CYS A 83 -15.78 -0.81 2.73
C CYS A 83 -16.82 -0.62 1.61
N ALA A 84 -18.06 -1.09 1.81
CA ALA A 84 -19.14 -0.85 0.87
C ALA A 84 -19.47 0.66 0.73
N ARG A 85 -19.44 1.42 1.83
CA ARG A 85 -19.61 2.89 1.78
C ARG A 85 -18.50 3.55 0.96
N ILE A 86 -17.25 3.11 1.12
CA ILE A 86 -16.14 3.62 0.29
C ILE A 86 -16.41 3.31 -1.18
N ALA A 87 -16.77 2.07 -1.49
CA ALA A 87 -16.97 1.61 -2.86
C ALA A 87 -18.11 2.35 -3.59
N THR A 88 -19.23 2.57 -2.90
CA THR A 88 -20.45 3.12 -3.51
C THR A 88 -20.65 4.62 -3.31
N GLY A 89 -19.92 5.22 -2.35
CA GLY A 89 -20.06 6.64 -2.05
C GLY A 89 -19.23 7.52 -2.99
N ASP A 90 -19.80 8.68 -3.32
CA ASP A 90 -19.12 9.72 -4.09
C ASP A 90 -18.34 10.63 -3.14
N TYR A 91 -17.15 10.19 -2.75
CA TYR A 91 -16.24 10.94 -1.88
C TYR A 91 -15.09 11.54 -2.68
N ASP A 92 -14.67 12.74 -2.31
CA ASP A 92 -13.44 13.35 -2.81
C ASP A 92 -12.22 12.64 -2.23
N ALA A 93 -12.32 12.29 -0.95
CA ALA A 93 -11.26 11.59 -0.24
C ALA A 93 -11.79 10.68 0.87
N VAL A 94 -11.02 9.63 1.14
CA VAL A 94 -11.20 8.73 2.28
C VAL A 94 -9.95 8.85 3.16
N ILE A 95 -10.12 9.17 4.45
CA ILE A 95 -9.02 9.25 5.43
C ILE A 95 -9.11 8.01 6.31
N ILE A 96 -8.07 7.19 6.31
CA ILE A 96 -8.01 5.90 6.98
C ILE A 96 -6.73 5.75 7.80
N GLY A 97 -6.85 5.19 9.00
CA GLY A 97 -5.68 4.88 9.83
C GLY A 97 -4.89 3.67 9.31
N HIS A 98 -3.56 3.65 9.53
CA HIS A 98 -2.67 2.56 9.10
C HIS A 98 -3.20 1.17 9.47
N SER A 99 -3.55 0.95 10.74
CA SER A 99 -4.03 -0.36 11.20
C SER A 99 -5.39 -0.77 10.63
N GLN A 100 -6.18 0.19 10.19
CA GLN A 100 -7.46 -0.04 9.54
C GLN A 100 -7.26 -0.38 8.07
N PHE A 101 -6.35 0.33 7.40
CA PHE A 101 -5.95 0.09 6.03
C PHE A 101 -5.36 -1.32 5.83
N GLU A 102 -4.51 -1.77 6.75
CA GLU A 102 -3.94 -3.12 6.77
C GLU A 102 -4.99 -4.24 6.87
N ARG A 103 -6.19 -3.93 7.38
CA ARG A 103 -7.31 -4.89 7.49
C ARG A 103 -8.17 -4.99 6.24
N ILE A 104 -7.97 -4.14 5.24
CA ILE A 104 -8.63 -4.26 3.94
C ILE A 104 -7.77 -5.19 3.09
N PRO A 105 -8.23 -6.39 2.78
CA PRO A 105 -7.42 -7.36 2.03
C PRO A 105 -7.36 -7.00 0.54
N ILE A 106 -6.33 -7.49 -0.10
CA ILE A 106 -6.24 -7.63 -1.56
C ILE A 106 -6.84 -8.97 -1.98
N SER A 107 -7.37 -9.05 -3.20
CA SER A 107 -7.93 -10.28 -3.73
C SER A 107 -6.95 -11.47 -3.69
N PRO A 108 -7.43 -12.68 -3.41
CA PRO A 108 -6.59 -13.88 -3.37
C PRO A 108 -5.82 -14.10 -4.68
N GLU A 109 -6.46 -13.83 -5.81
CA GLU A 109 -5.89 -13.98 -7.14
C GLU A 109 -4.67 -13.07 -7.34
N ARG A 110 -4.75 -11.84 -6.82
CA ARG A 110 -3.65 -10.88 -6.88
C ARG A 110 -2.53 -11.27 -5.91
N GLN A 111 -2.88 -11.72 -4.72
CA GLN A 111 -1.89 -12.20 -3.75
C GLN A 111 -1.13 -13.41 -4.30
N GLU A 112 -1.82 -14.35 -4.92
CA GLU A 112 -1.24 -15.53 -5.55
C GLU A 112 -0.27 -15.15 -6.67
N ARG A 113 -0.66 -14.24 -7.56
CA ARG A 113 0.18 -13.75 -8.66
C ARG A 113 1.47 -13.12 -8.15
N LEU A 114 1.38 -12.27 -7.13
CA LEU A 114 2.54 -11.62 -6.52
C LEU A 114 3.47 -12.62 -5.84
N LEU A 115 2.93 -13.61 -5.14
CA LEU A 115 3.72 -14.67 -4.52
C LEU A 115 4.46 -15.52 -5.57
N HIS A 116 3.80 -15.87 -6.67
CA HIS A 116 4.45 -16.56 -7.79
C HIS A 116 5.59 -15.75 -8.37
N GLN A 117 5.39 -14.46 -8.64
CA GLN A 117 6.42 -13.58 -9.15
C GLN A 117 7.62 -13.48 -8.19
N GLN A 118 7.38 -13.31 -6.88
CA GLN A 118 8.45 -13.27 -5.89
C GLN A 118 9.22 -14.60 -5.78
N ILE A 119 8.53 -15.74 -5.89
CA ILE A 119 9.17 -17.06 -5.89
C ILE A 119 10.06 -17.24 -7.12
N GLU A 120 9.61 -16.78 -8.29
CA GLU A 120 10.38 -16.81 -9.53
C GLU A 120 11.63 -15.94 -9.42
N GLU A 121 11.49 -14.68 -9.02
CA GLU A 121 12.61 -13.75 -8.82
C GLU A 121 13.67 -14.30 -7.84
N ILE A 122 13.25 -14.92 -6.73
CA ILE A 122 14.18 -15.54 -5.78
C ILE A 122 14.82 -16.79 -6.37
N THR A 123 14.09 -17.56 -7.17
CA THR A 123 14.63 -18.77 -7.80
C THR A 123 15.74 -18.41 -8.78
N ASP A 124 15.52 -17.41 -9.60
CA ASP A 124 16.53 -16.89 -10.53
C ASP A 124 17.73 -16.33 -9.78
N GLY A 125 17.46 -15.60 -8.68
CA GLY A 125 18.51 -15.09 -7.81
C GLY A 125 19.37 -16.18 -7.15
N ILE A 126 18.79 -17.32 -6.78
CA ILE A 126 19.54 -18.49 -6.26
C ILE A 126 20.43 -19.07 -7.36
N GLN A 127 19.92 -19.21 -8.59
CA GLN A 127 20.69 -19.72 -9.72
C GLN A 127 21.85 -18.81 -10.06
N ASP A 128 21.61 -17.50 -10.19
CA ASP A 128 22.64 -16.50 -10.43
C ASP A 128 23.74 -16.53 -9.36
N THR A 129 23.33 -16.63 -8.09
CA THR A 129 24.28 -16.68 -6.97
C THR A 129 25.14 -17.95 -7.00
N LYS A 130 24.56 -19.09 -7.37
CA LYS A 130 25.28 -20.36 -7.53
C LYS A 130 26.28 -20.28 -8.69
N LEU A 131 25.89 -19.75 -9.85
CA LEU A 131 26.74 -19.59 -11.02
C LEU A 131 27.89 -18.62 -10.75
N ALA A 132 27.67 -17.57 -9.98
CA ALA A 132 28.69 -16.59 -9.60
C ALA A 132 29.64 -17.06 -8.46
N GLY A 133 29.56 -18.33 -8.02
CA GLY A 133 30.37 -18.84 -6.90
C GLY A 133 30.04 -18.19 -5.55
N GLY A 134 28.80 -17.74 -5.36
CA GLY A 134 28.41 -17.00 -4.19
C GLY A 134 28.42 -17.82 -2.88
N ASN A 135 28.50 -17.12 -1.74
CA ASN A 135 28.63 -17.72 -0.43
C ASN A 135 27.41 -18.63 -0.11
N SER A 136 27.70 -19.82 0.42
CA SER A 136 26.70 -20.82 0.82
C SER A 136 25.68 -20.28 1.86
N PHE A 137 26.09 -19.35 2.72
CA PHE A 137 25.19 -18.69 3.68
C PHE A 137 24.11 -17.86 2.97
N THR A 138 24.47 -17.13 1.92
CA THR A 138 23.50 -16.33 1.13
C THR A 138 22.51 -17.22 0.42
N ILE A 139 22.98 -18.31 -0.20
CA ILE A 139 22.12 -19.29 -0.87
C ILE A 139 21.13 -19.92 0.11
N LYS A 140 21.59 -20.35 1.28
CA LYS A 140 20.71 -20.90 2.33
C LYS A 140 19.67 -19.88 2.83
N SER A 141 20.03 -18.60 2.94
CA SER A 141 19.10 -17.54 3.31
C SER A 141 18.01 -17.35 2.25
N LEU A 142 18.37 -17.31 0.98
CA LEU A 142 17.41 -17.21 -0.14
C LEU A 142 16.50 -18.44 -0.22
N GLU A 143 17.05 -19.65 -0.05
CA GLU A 143 16.26 -20.88 -0.02
C GLU A 143 15.26 -20.91 1.15
N ARG A 144 15.63 -20.38 2.32
CA ARG A 144 14.71 -20.22 3.46
C ARG A 144 13.58 -19.26 3.14
N THR A 145 13.88 -18.12 2.51
CA THR A 145 12.88 -17.14 2.08
C THR A 145 11.93 -17.74 1.05
N LYS A 146 12.45 -18.43 0.04
CA LYS A 146 11.66 -19.14 -0.97
C LYS A 146 10.67 -20.10 -0.31
N LYS A 147 11.14 -20.95 0.60
CA LYS A 147 10.26 -21.88 1.36
C LYS A 147 9.16 -21.14 2.14
N GLY A 148 9.47 -19.98 2.70
CA GLY A 148 8.49 -19.15 3.39
C GLY A 148 7.39 -18.65 2.45
N LEU A 149 7.75 -18.18 1.25
CA LEU A 149 6.78 -17.74 0.23
C LEU A 149 5.94 -18.90 -0.32
N GLU A 150 6.55 -20.05 -0.57
CA GLU A 150 5.84 -21.28 -1.00
C GLU A 150 4.83 -21.74 0.06
N ALA A 151 5.19 -21.68 1.33
CA ALA A 151 4.28 -22.01 2.43
C ALA A 151 3.09 -21.02 2.51
N ARG A 152 3.34 -19.71 2.28
CA ARG A 152 2.27 -18.70 2.20
C ARG A 152 1.34 -18.96 1.02
N LEU A 153 1.90 -19.26 -0.15
CA LEU A 153 1.14 -19.60 -1.35
C LEU A 153 0.23 -20.81 -1.11
N LYS A 154 0.79 -21.87 -0.56
CA LYS A 154 0.04 -23.09 -0.21
C LYS A 154 -1.10 -22.81 0.79
N LYS A 155 -0.84 -21.97 1.80
CA LYS A 155 -1.85 -21.55 2.77
C LYS A 155 -2.96 -20.73 2.11
N LEU A 156 -2.61 -19.83 1.19
CA LEU A 156 -3.58 -19.04 0.44
C LEU A 156 -4.49 -19.92 -0.41
N GLN A 157 -3.92 -20.88 -1.14
CA GLN A 157 -4.65 -21.83 -1.98
C GLN A 157 -5.53 -22.79 -1.18
N ALA A 158 -5.15 -23.14 0.06
CA ALA A 158 -5.91 -24.01 0.96
C ALA A 158 -7.00 -23.24 1.75
N SER A 159 -7.02 -21.91 1.70
CA SER A 159 -8.04 -21.13 2.40
C SER A 159 -9.34 -21.09 1.60
N ASP A 160 -10.45 -21.44 2.25
CA ASP A 160 -11.78 -21.25 1.65
C ASP A 160 -11.97 -19.79 1.29
N ARG A 161 -12.38 -19.53 0.04
CA ARG A 161 -12.73 -18.18 -0.42
C ARG A 161 -13.91 -17.69 0.40
N LYS A 162 -13.71 -16.62 1.15
CA LYS A 162 -14.80 -15.97 1.86
C LYS A 162 -15.50 -15.03 0.88
N ASP A 163 -16.65 -15.44 0.37
CA ASP A 163 -17.48 -14.65 -0.56
C ASP A 163 -17.99 -13.33 0.02
N ASP A 164 -17.78 -13.10 1.31
CA ASP A 164 -18.34 -11.98 2.06
C ASP A 164 -17.31 -10.89 2.43
N VAL A 165 -16.26 -10.72 1.62
CA VAL A 165 -15.20 -9.74 1.86
C VAL A 165 -15.10 -8.77 0.69
N ILE A 166 -15.07 -7.47 0.99
CA ILE A 166 -14.77 -6.44 -0.01
C ILE A 166 -13.25 -6.24 -0.04
N TYR A 167 -12.68 -6.43 -1.22
CA TYR A 167 -11.24 -6.28 -1.46
C TYR A 167 -10.87 -4.83 -1.79
N PHE A 168 -9.60 -4.49 -1.62
CA PHE A 168 -9.08 -3.14 -1.89
C PHE A 168 -9.39 -2.67 -3.32
N GLU A 169 -9.28 -3.57 -4.29
CA GLU A 169 -9.57 -3.30 -5.70
C GLU A 169 -11.02 -2.87 -5.96
N GLN A 170 -11.93 -3.25 -5.07
CA GLN A 170 -13.36 -2.94 -5.19
C GLN A 170 -13.76 -1.60 -4.55
N LEU A 171 -12.81 -0.91 -3.90
CA LEU A 171 -13.09 0.37 -3.22
C LEU A 171 -13.31 1.52 -4.20
N GLY A 172 -12.86 1.38 -5.45
CA GLY A 172 -12.95 2.43 -6.46
C GLY A 172 -12.06 3.63 -6.18
N VAL A 173 -10.98 3.45 -5.40
CA VAL A 173 -9.96 4.47 -5.21
C VAL A 173 -8.92 4.38 -6.32
N ASP A 174 -8.50 5.51 -6.83
CA ASP A 174 -7.58 5.63 -7.96
C ASP A 174 -6.38 6.54 -7.68
N ARG A 175 -6.26 7.05 -6.44
CA ARG A 175 -5.06 7.72 -5.97
C ARG A 175 -4.85 7.47 -4.47
N MET A 176 -3.59 7.19 -4.10
CA MET A 176 -3.24 6.87 -2.72
C MET A 176 -2.14 7.80 -2.20
N PHE A 177 -2.36 8.35 -1.02
CA PHE A 177 -1.40 9.14 -0.26
C PHE A 177 -1.11 8.44 1.06
N VAL A 178 0.16 8.30 1.41
CA VAL A 178 0.59 7.60 2.62
C VAL A 178 1.46 8.52 3.45
N ASP A 179 0.97 8.89 4.62
CA ASP A 179 1.75 9.64 5.62
C ASP A 179 2.55 8.67 6.48
N GLU A 180 3.75 9.09 6.92
CA GLU A 180 4.68 8.24 7.68
C GLU A 180 4.96 6.89 6.99
N SER A 181 5.26 6.94 5.69
CA SER A 181 5.49 5.74 4.85
C SER A 181 6.67 4.88 5.30
N ASP A 182 7.57 5.40 6.15
CA ASP A 182 8.66 4.65 6.78
C ASP A 182 8.16 3.50 7.69
N ASN A 183 6.88 3.53 8.12
CA ASN A 183 6.24 2.42 8.79
C ASN A 183 6.21 1.13 7.95
N TYR A 184 6.34 1.23 6.63
CA TYR A 184 6.30 0.12 5.68
C TYR A 184 7.67 -0.22 5.07
N LYS A 185 8.77 0.27 5.64
CA LYS A 185 10.14 0.09 5.14
C LYS A 185 10.68 -1.35 5.11
N ASN A 186 10.09 -2.26 5.89
CA ASN A 186 10.56 -3.64 6.01
C ASN A 186 9.95 -4.54 4.92
N LEU A 187 10.05 -4.13 3.66
CA LEU A 187 9.71 -4.97 2.52
C LEU A 187 10.92 -5.84 2.17
N PHE A 188 10.70 -7.15 2.02
CA PHE A 188 11.74 -8.01 1.49
C PHE A 188 11.98 -7.67 0.02
N LEU A 189 13.19 -7.28 -0.28
CA LEU A 189 13.65 -7.04 -1.63
C LEU A 189 14.83 -7.96 -1.93
N TYR A 190 14.70 -8.80 -2.98
CA TYR A 190 15.86 -9.48 -3.50
C TYR A 190 16.83 -8.47 -4.15
N THR A 191 18.04 -8.39 -3.65
CA THR A 191 19.07 -7.53 -4.22
C THR A 191 20.44 -8.22 -4.19
N LYS A 192 21.24 -8.03 -5.23
CA LYS A 192 22.65 -8.46 -5.27
C LYS A 192 23.53 -7.60 -4.35
N MET A 193 23.02 -6.46 -3.90
CA MET A 193 23.73 -5.56 -2.99
C MET A 193 23.65 -6.10 -1.55
N ARG A 194 24.78 -6.17 -0.88
CA ARG A 194 24.88 -6.59 0.52
C ARG A 194 25.21 -5.41 1.42
N ASN A 195 24.69 -5.42 2.65
CA ASN A 195 24.99 -4.43 3.69
C ASN A 195 24.68 -2.98 3.27
N VAL A 196 23.62 -2.78 2.47
CA VAL A 196 23.16 -1.43 2.14
C VAL A 196 22.27 -0.96 3.28
N ALA A 197 22.63 0.17 3.89
CA ALA A 197 21.81 0.80 4.93
C ALA A 197 20.42 1.10 4.39
N GLY A 198 19.37 0.72 5.15
CA GLY A 198 17.98 0.93 4.77
C GLY A 198 17.33 -0.18 3.93
N LEU A 199 18.09 -1.16 3.42
CA LEU A 199 17.51 -2.35 2.78
C LEU A 199 17.30 -3.45 3.82
N SER A 200 16.03 -3.77 4.09
CA SER A 200 15.67 -4.85 5.01
C SER A 200 15.69 -6.21 4.32
N THR A 201 16.30 -7.18 4.97
CA THR A 201 16.20 -8.60 4.59
C THR A 201 15.04 -9.31 5.30
N THR A 202 14.30 -8.58 6.16
CA THR A 202 13.15 -9.11 6.86
C THR A 202 11.86 -8.70 6.15
N ASP A 203 10.92 -9.63 6.05
CA ASP A 203 9.61 -9.40 5.46
C ASP A 203 8.58 -9.12 6.55
N ALA A 204 8.06 -7.91 6.58
CA ALA A 204 6.92 -7.56 7.42
C ALA A 204 5.62 -7.67 6.62
N GLN A 205 4.65 -8.40 7.13
CA GLN A 205 3.35 -8.62 6.45
C GLN A 205 2.70 -7.30 6.01
N LYS A 206 2.75 -6.26 6.86
CA LYS A 206 2.19 -4.94 6.51
C LYS A 206 2.90 -4.27 5.34
N SER A 207 4.22 -4.46 5.21
CA SER A 207 4.99 -3.90 4.08
C SER A 207 4.69 -4.64 2.79
N SER A 208 4.55 -5.96 2.83
CA SER A 208 4.13 -6.78 1.68
C SER A 208 2.70 -6.45 1.27
N ASP A 209 1.79 -6.22 2.21
CA ASP A 209 0.41 -5.80 1.94
C ASP A 209 0.37 -4.41 1.28
N MET A 210 1.10 -3.42 1.83
CA MET A 210 1.22 -2.09 1.23
C MET A 210 1.81 -2.17 -0.18
N PHE A 211 2.88 -2.92 -0.38
CA PHE A 211 3.49 -3.13 -1.70
C PHE A 211 2.49 -3.69 -2.71
N SER A 212 1.70 -4.68 -2.30
CA SER A 212 0.66 -5.28 -3.15
C SER A 212 -0.39 -4.26 -3.59
N LYS A 213 -0.80 -3.37 -2.67
CA LYS A 213 -1.75 -2.29 -2.95
C LYS A 213 -1.15 -1.22 -3.85
N CYS A 214 0.12 -0.84 -3.64
CA CYS A 214 0.84 0.09 -4.52
C CYS A 214 0.95 -0.48 -5.95
N ARG A 215 1.30 -1.76 -6.09
CA ARG A 215 1.36 -2.42 -7.40
C ARG A 215 0.00 -2.41 -8.12
N TYR A 216 -1.09 -2.62 -7.38
CA TYR A 216 -2.43 -2.47 -7.93
C TYR A 216 -2.70 -1.05 -8.42
N MET A 217 -2.34 -0.04 -7.62
CA MET A 217 -2.51 1.37 -8.00
C MET A 217 -1.70 1.71 -9.25
N ASP A 218 -0.45 1.23 -9.36
CA ASP A 218 0.39 1.42 -10.54
C ASP A 218 -0.24 0.80 -11.80
N GLU A 219 -0.77 -0.42 -11.68
CA GLU A 219 -1.45 -1.08 -12.80
C GLU A 219 -2.72 -0.32 -13.21
N LEU A 220 -3.49 0.19 -12.24
CA LEU A 220 -4.73 0.92 -12.48
C LEU A 220 -4.48 2.28 -13.13
N THR A 221 -3.43 2.99 -12.71
CA THR A 221 -3.20 4.39 -13.08
C THR A 221 -2.06 4.58 -14.08
N GLY A 222 -1.33 3.53 -14.43
CA GLY A 222 -0.12 3.60 -15.25
C GLY A 222 1.05 4.27 -14.53
N GLY A 223 1.12 4.17 -13.19
CA GLY A 223 2.17 4.74 -12.35
C GLY A 223 2.04 6.26 -12.13
N ARG A 224 0.83 6.79 -12.13
CA ARG A 224 0.52 8.22 -11.90
C ARG A 224 0.07 8.50 -10.48
#